data_d568151128d1f0f60376a3a0dc3d4142
#
_entry.id   d568151128d1f0f60376a3a0dc3d4142
#
_cell.length_a   1.000
_cell.length_b   1.000
_cell.length_c   1.000
_cell.angle_alpha   90.00
_cell.angle_beta   90.00
_cell.angle_gamma   90.00
#
_symmetry.space_group_name_H-M   'P 1'
#
loop_
_entity.id
_entity.type
_entity.pdbx_description
1 polymer ?
#
loop_
_entity_poly.entity_id
_entity_poly.type
_entity_poly.pdbx_seq_one_letter_code
_entity_poly.pdbx_strand_id
1 'polypeptide(L)'
;LEGANICVQTGTTTELNLADQMKAAGAEYTPVVFEDNDAAFAAYDEGRCDAITSDRSQLATLRVAKMKNPDDHVILSVVMSKEPLAPAVLQGDDRLADIVHWTVYGMIQAEELGITSQNVDGFLTSADPVVKRLLGVEGEMGAKLGLSNDFLYQVVKQVGNYGEAYARNLGPDTPYKLARGQND
;
A
#
# COMPACT_ATOMS: atom_id res chain seq x y z
N LEU A 1 14.59 11.30 18.02
CA LEU A 1 15.19 12.02 16.86
C LEU A 1 15.56 13.48 17.19
N GLU A 2 15.61 13.81 18.48
CA GLU A 2 16.06 15.13 18.93
C GLU A 2 17.51 15.39 18.49
N GLY A 3 17.75 16.53 17.83
CA GLY A 3 19.07 16.90 17.29
C GLY A 3 19.55 16.10 16.07
N ALA A 4 18.72 15.20 15.53
CA ALA A 4 19.13 14.33 14.43
C ALA A 4 19.17 15.07 13.08
N ASN A 5 20.08 14.64 12.21
CA ASN A 5 20.06 14.97 10.80
C ASN A 5 19.11 14.03 10.08
N ILE A 6 18.06 14.54 9.44
CA ILE A 6 17.02 13.72 8.81
C ILE A 6 16.99 13.96 7.31
N CYS A 7 17.32 12.94 6.53
CA CYS A 7 17.21 12.96 5.06
C CYS A 7 15.75 12.96 4.62
N VAL A 8 15.41 13.86 3.68
CA VAL A 8 14.05 13.97 3.13
C VAL A 8 14.10 14.51 1.69
N GLN A 9 13.15 14.09 0.86
CA GLN A 9 12.97 14.68 -0.46
C GLN A 9 12.23 16.01 -0.36
N THR A 10 12.79 17.05 -0.96
CA THR A 10 12.21 18.39 -0.96
C THR A 10 10.96 18.48 -1.85
N GLY A 11 10.07 19.42 -1.52
CA GLY A 11 8.85 19.66 -2.28
C GLY A 11 7.78 18.58 -2.14
N THR A 12 7.88 17.73 -1.12
CA THR A 12 6.94 16.63 -0.87
C THR A 12 6.08 16.90 0.36
N THR A 13 4.94 16.22 0.45
CA THR A 13 4.11 16.18 1.68
C THR A 13 4.90 15.61 2.86
N THR A 14 5.83 14.69 2.61
CA THR A 14 6.70 14.09 3.63
C THR A 14 7.59 15.15 4.30
N GLU A 15 8.17 16.07 3.55
CA GLU A 15 8.96 17.18 4.10
C GLU A 15 8.12 18.08 5.01
N LEU A 16 6.90 18.44 4.56
CA LEU A 16 5.97 19.25 5.36
C LEU A 16 5.52 18.52 6.64
N ASN A 17 5.15 17.26 6.51
CA ASN A 17 4.72 16.43 7.64
C ASN A 17 5.84 16.24 8.68
N LEU A 18 7.09 16.07 8.24
CA LEU A 18 8.25 16.03 9.12
C LEU A 18 8.37 17.34 9.93
N ALA A 19 8.34 18.48 9.26
CA ALA A 19 8.45 19.77 9.91
C ALA A 19 7.35 20.01 10.94
N ASP A 20 6.10 19.69 10.57
CA ASP A 20 4.94 19.85 11.46
C ASP A 20 5.02 18.93 12.69
N GLN A 21 5.41 17.67 12.51
CA GLN A 21 5.51 16.72 13.61
C GLN A 21 6.65 17.07 14.57
N MET A 22 7.82 17.46 14.07
CA MET A 22 8.95 17.87 14.90
C MET A 22 8.61 19.15 15.69
N LYS A 23 7.96 20.11 15.05
CA LYS A 23 7.46 21.34 15.71
C LYS A 23 6.43 21.01 16.80
N ALA A 24 5.47 20.13 16.51
CA ALA A 24 4.44 19.73 17.49
C ALA A 24 5.05 18.98 18.70
N ALA A 25 6.11 18.22 18.47
CA ALA A 25 6.86 17.54 19.51
C ALA A 25 7.81 18.46 20.31
N GLY A 26 8.02 19.70 19.87
CA GLY A 26 9.01 20.61 20.43
C GLY A 26 10.45 20.09 20.26
N ALA A 27 10.69 19.25 19.27
CA ALA A 27 11.97 18.61 19.01
C ALA A 27 12.75 19.36 17.92
N GLU A 28 14.02 19.66 18.19
CA GLU A 28 14.91 20.25 17.20
C GLU A 28 15.50 19.14 16.32
N TYR A 29 15.72 19.44 15.04
CA TYR A 29 16.34 18.55 14.06
C TYR A 29 16.97 19.35 12.94
N THR A 30 17.80 18.72 12.12
CA THR A 30 18.38 19.33 10.92
C THR A 30 17.85 18.59 9.69
N PRO A 31 17.00 19.20 8.86
CA PRO A 31 16.61 18.59 7.59
C PRO A 31 17.76 18.60 6.60
N VAL A 32 18.06 17.45 6.00
CA VAL A 32 19.01 17.29 4.90
C VAL A 32 18.20 16.97 3.66
N VAL A 33 18.00 17.98 2.81
CA VAL A 33 17.06 17.90 1.68
C VAL A 33 17.73 17.46 0.39
N PHE A 34 17.02 16.64 -0.40
CA PHE A 34 17.45 16.13 -1.70
C PHE A 34 16.33 16.34 -2.73
N GLU A 35 16.69 16.49 -4.01
CA GLU A 35 15.71 16.64 -5.10
C GLU A 35 15.00 15.33 -5.42
N ASP A 36 15.63 14.19 -5.18
CA ASP A 36 15.07 12.88 -5.43
C ASP A 36 15.34 11.88 -4.28
N ASN A 37 14.52 10.84 -4.20
CA ASN A 37 14.62 9.81 -3.18
C ASN A 37 15.89 8.97 -3.27
N ASP A 38 16.38 8.68 -4.48
CA ASP A 38 17.57 7.83 -4.65
C ASP A 38 18.80 8.52 -4.05
N ALA A 39 18.95 9.84 -4.24
CA ALA A 39 19.98 10.64 -3.63
C ALA A 39 19.84 10.70 -2.09
N ALA A 40 18.61 10.84 -1.58
CA ALA A 40 18.36 10.85 -0.14
C ALA A 40 18.72 9.50 0.51
N PHE A 41 18.33 8.39 -0.11
CA PHE A 41 18.65 7.05 0.39
C PHE A 41 20.15 6.74 0.30
N ALA A 42 20.84 7.14 -0.77
CA ALA A 42 22.27 7.00 -0.90
C ALA A 42 23.02 7.79 0.21
N ALA A 43 22.63 9.03 0.45
CA ALA A 43 23.21 9.85 1.51
C ALA A 43 22.99 9.26 2.91
N TYR A 44 21.80 8.69 3.16
CA TYR A 44 21.52 7.99 4.40
C TYR A 44 22.38 6.72 4.57
N ASP A 45 22.49 5.89 3.52
CA ASP A 45 23.36 4.68 3.54
C ASP A 45 24.85 4.99 3.71
N GLU A 46 25.28 6.19 3.28
CA GLU A 46 26.63 6.73 3.50
C GLU A 46 26.83 7.32 4.90
N GLY A 47 25.80 7.37 5.74
CA GLY A 47 25.86 7.92 7.11
C GLY A 47 25.85 9.45 7.17
N ARG A 48 25.39 10.14 6.13
CA ARG A 48 25.22 11.61 6.13
C ARG A 48 24.02 12.09 6.93
N CYS A 49 23.06 11.19 7.17
CA CYS A 49 21.87 11.44 7.98
C CYS A 49 21.72 10.33 9.02
N ASP A 50 21.21 10.71 10.19
CA ASP A 50 20.91 9.78 11.29
C ASP A 50 19.60 9.02 11.04
N ALA A 51 18.69 9.63 10.25
CA ALA A 51 17.42 9.05 9.86
C ALA A 51 17.02 9.50 8.45
N ILE A 52 16.09 8.76 7.85
CA ILE A 52 15.42 9.12 6.61
C ILE A 52 13.92 8.96 6.75
N THR A 53 13.14 9.83 6.15
CA THR A 53 11.68 9.76 6.14
C THR A 53 11.14 9.68 4.72
N SER A 54 10.14 8.82 4.53
CA SER A 54 9.38 8.63 3.30
C SER A 54 8.13 7.79 3.60
N ASP A 55 7.35 7.43 2.58
CA ASP A 55 6.25 6.48 2.74
C ASP A 55 6.74 5.15 3.32
N ARG A 56 5.97 4.56 4.24
CA ARG A 56 6.37 3.32 4.92
C ARG A 56 6.66 2.17 3.95
N SER A 57 5.87 2.03 2.90
CA SER A 57 6.08 1.03 1.84
C SER A 57 7.36 1.31 1.06
N GLN A 58 7.65 2.58 0.77
CA GLN A 58 8.89 2.99 0.11
C GLN A 58 10.11 2.75 1.01
N LEU A 59 10.06 3.12 2.28
CA LEU A 59 11.13 2.81 3.26
C LEU A 59 11.43 1.31 3.30
N ALA A 60 10.40 0.46 3.33
CA ALA A 60 10.58 -1.00 3.37
C ALA A 60 11.21 -1.53 2.09
N THR A 61 10.73 -1.10 0.93
CA THR A 61 11.24 -1.58 -0.36
C THR A 61 12.66 -1.09 -0.64
N LEU A 62 12.96 0.18 -0.38
CA LEU A 62 14.29 0.74 -0.60
C LEU A 62 15.30 0.26 0.44
N ARG A 63 14.88 -0.03 1.68
CA ARG A 63 15.73 -0.68 2.67
C ARG A 63 16.31 -2.00 2.11
N VAL A 64 15.46 -2.83 1.51
CA VAL A 64 15.87 -4.12 0.93
C VAL A 64 16.65 -3.93 -0.38
N ALA A 65 16.25 -2.97 -1.21
CA ALA A 65 16.80 -2.81 -2.55
C ALA A 65 18.09 -1.97 -2.62
N LYS A 66 18.29 -1.04 -1.69
CA LYS A 66 19.35 -0.02 -1.78
C LYS A 66 20.34 -0.05 -0.62
N MET A 67 19.94 -0.46 0.60
CA MET A 67 20.85 -0.45 1.74
C MET A 67 21.90 -1.58 1.65
N LYS A 68 23.13 -1.29 2.03
CA LYS A 68 24.24 -2.28 2.08
C LYS A 68 23.95 -3.41 3.06
N ASN A 69 23.36 -3.07 4.21
CA ASN A 69 22.98 -4.01 5.26
C ASN A 69 21.51 -3.75 5.69
N PRO A 70 20.50 -4.29 5.00
CA PRO A 70 19.09 -4.00 5.29
C PRO A 70 18.68 -4.25 6.74
N ASP A 71 19.29 -5.23 7.41
CA ASP A 71 18.95 -5.62 8.78
C ASP A 71 19.50 -4.65 9.85
N ASP A 72 20.43 -3.75 9.50
CA ASP A 72 20.95 -2.71 10.40
C ASP A 72 19.98 -1.51 10.50
N HIS A 73 18.92 -1.47 9.69
CA HIS A 73 17.98 -0.36 9.61
C HIS A 73 16.59 -0.75 10.14
N VAL A 74 16.03 0.11 10.98
CA VAL A 74 14.70 -0.10 11.59
C VAL A 74 13.72 0.95 11.09
N ILE A 75 12.54 0.50 10.65
CA ILE A 75 11.41 1.38 10.39
C ILE A 75 10.68 1.61 11.72
N LEU A 76 10.66 2.86 12.18
CA LEU A 76 10.02 3.22 13.43
C LEU A 76 8.50 3.03 13.35
N SER A 77 7.87 2.74 14.49
CA SER A 77 6.41 2.58 14.58
C SER A 77 5.65 3.91 14.53
N VAL A 78 6.35 5.02 14.65
CA VAL A 78 5.74 6.37 14.58
C VAL A 78 5.25 6.62 13.15
N VAL A 79 3.97 6.98 13.03
CA VAL A 79 3.33 7.39 11.77
C VAL A 79 3.12 8.89 11.83
N MET A 80 3.76 9.64 10.95
CA MET A 80 3.68 11.10 10.92
C MET A 80 2.47 11.62 10.14
N SER A 81 1.99 10.84 9.16
CA SER A 81 0.82 11.19 8.34
C SER A 81 0.11 9.94 7.82
N LYS A 82 -1.09 10.13 7.28
CA LYS A 82 -1.85 9.11 6.56
C LYS A 82 -1.95 9.54 5.11
N GLU A 83 -1.32 8.76 4.24
CA GLU A 83 -1.33 9.03 2.80
C GLU A 83 -2.27 8.04 2.10
N PRO A 84 -3.37 8.51 1.47
CA PRO A 84 -4.34 7.64 0.80
C PRO A 84 -3.83 7.26 -0.60
N LEU A 85 -2.78 6.43 -0.65
CA LEU A 85 -2.22 5.94 -1.90
C LEU A 85 -3.25 5.09 -2.64
N ALA A 86 -3.38 5.29 -3.95
CA ALA A 86 -4.35 4.61 -4.78
C ALA A 86 -3.81 4.38 -6.21
N PRO A 87 -4.36 3.40 -6.95
CA PRO A 87 -4.10 3.29 -8.38
C PRO A 87 -4.55 4.56 -9.12
N ALA A 88 -3.79 4.97 -10.13
CA ALA A 88 -4.14 6.09 -10.98
C ALA A 88 -4.44 5.62 -12.41
N VAL A 89 -5.41 6.26 -13.06
CA VAL A 89 -5.76 6.04 -14.46
C VAL A 89 -5.69 7.36 -15.22
N LEU A 90 -5.65 7.28 -16.56
CA LEU A 90 -5.66 8.47 -17.39
C LEU A 90 -7.00 9.21 -17.20
N GLN A 91 -6.92 10.53 -17.01
CA GLN A 91 -8.12 11.36 -16.86
C GLN A 91 -9.00 11.28 -18.13
N GLY A 92 -10.30 11.04 -17.94
CA GLY A 92 -11.27 10.86 -19.03
C GLY A 92 -11.45 9.40 -19.44
N ASP A 93 -10.70 8.46 -18.89
CA ASP A 93 -10.98 7.02 -19.02
C ASP A 93 -11.83 6.54 -17.83
N ASP A 94 -13.07 7.03 -17.76
CA ASP A 94 -14.00 6.76 -16.67
C ASP A 94 -14.31 5.26 -16.55
N ARG A 95 -14.34 4.56 -17.71
CA ARG A 95 -14.57 3.11 -17.70
C ARG A 95 -13.45 2.35 -17.02
N LEU A 96 -12.19 2.67 -17.30
CA LEU A 96 -11.05 2.04 -16.64
C LEU A 96 -11.01 2.41 -15.15
N ALA A 97 -11.35 3.67 -14.83
CA ALA A 97 -11.47 4.13 -13.44
C ALA A 97 -12.48 3.28 -12.66
N ASP A 98 -13.66 3.05 -13.22
CA ASP A 98 -14.70 2.22 -12.61
C ASP A 98 -14.25 0.76 -12.46
N ILE A 99 -13.61 0.18 -13.49
CA ILE A 99 -13.08 -1.19 -13.42
C ILE A 99 -12.07 -1.34 -12.28
N VAL A 100 -11.10 -0.43 -12.19
CA VAL A 100 -10.07 -0.45 -11.13
C VAL A 100 -10.72 -0.30 -9.76
N HIS A 101 -11.63 0.65 -9.61
CA HIS A 101 -12.36 0.93 -8.37
C HIS A 101 -13.10 -0.31 -7.86
N TRP A 102 -13.96 -0.88 -8.70
CA TRP A 102 -14.77 -2.05 -8.34
C TRP A 102 -13.93 -3.31 -8.16
N THR A 103 -12.79 -3.43 -8.85
CA THR A 103 -11.85 -4.53 -8.61
C THR A 103 -11.25 -4.45 -7.22
N VAL A 104 -10.72 -3.28 -6.82
CA VAL A 104 -10.13 -3.10 -5.48
C VAL A 104 -11.17 -3.32 -4.39
N TYR A 105 -12.34 -2.69 -4.50
CA TYR A 105 -13.42 -2.86 -3.51
C TYR A 105 -13.93 -4.30 -3.45
N GLY A 106 -14.03 -4.98 -4.59
CA GLY A 106 -14.42 -6.38 -4.64
C GLY A 106 -13.42 -7.30 -3.96
N MET A 107 -12.12 -7.03 -4.08
CA MET A 107 -11.08 -7.77 -3.38
C MET A 107 -11.12 -7.55 -1.86
N ILE A 108 -11.39 -6.30 -1.41
CA ILE A 108 -11.57 -5.98 0.01
C ILE A 108 -12.81 -6.69 0.54
N GLN A 109 -13.94 -6.61 -0.16
CA GLN A 109 -15.17 -7.27 0.26
C GLN A 109 -15.04 -8.81 0.28
N ALA A 110 -14.29 -9.39 -0.65
CA ALA A 110 -13.99 -10.82 -0.62
C ALA A 110 -13.23 -11.21 0.65
N GLU A 111 -12.27 -10.40 1.08
CA GLU A 111 -11.54 -10.61 2.33
C GLU A 111 -12.47 -10.54 3.54
N GLU A 112 -13.33 -9.51 3.64
CA GLU A 112 -14.30 -9.36 4.74
C GLU A 112 -15.27 -10.55 4.83
N LEU A 113 -15.61 -11.16 3.68
CA LEU A 113 -16.48 -12.33 3.61
C LEU A 113 -15.72 -13.66 3.79
N GLY A 114 -14.40 -13.63 4.04
CA GLY A 114 -13.57 -14.82 4.17
C GLY A 114 -13.39 -15.61 2.86
N ILE A 115 -13.61 -14.97 1.71
CA ILE A 115 -13.46 -15.58 0.39
C ILE A 115 -12.01 -15.40 -0.07
N THR A 116 -11.33 -16.51 -0.37
CA THR A 116 -9.93 -16.56 -0.77
C THR A 116 -9.77 -17.24 -2.13
N SER A 117 -8.59 -17.14 -2.72
CA SER A 117 -8.25 -17.87 -3.96
C SER A 117 -8.43 -19.40 -3.84
N GLN A 118 -8.31 -19.94 -2.62
CA GLN A 118 -8.39 -21.37 -2.36
C GLN A 118 -9.81 -21.88 -2.16
N ASN A 119 -10.75 -21.02 -1.69
CA ASN A 119 -12.09 -21.46 -1.33
C ASN A 119 -13.20 -20.85 -2.20
N VAL A 120 -12.92 -19.89 -3.07
CA VAL A 120 -13.90 -19.16 -3.87
C VAL A 120 -14.85 -20.04 -4.66
N ASP A 121 -14.38 -21.19 -5.15
CA ASP A 121 -15.21 -22.16 -5.91
C ASP A 121 -16.39 -22.67 -5.06
N GLY A 122 -16.16 -22.89 -3.77
CA GLY A 122 -17.20 -23.33 -2.85
C GLY A 122 -18.29 -22.29 -2.60
N PHE A 123 -17.96 -21.02 -2.77
CA PHE A 123 -18.92 -19.92 -2.59
C PHE A 123 -19.85 -19.69 -3.79
N LEU A 124 -19.59 -20.30 -4.95
CA LEU A 124 -20.49 -20.20 -6.11
C LEU A 124 -21.89 -20.79 -5.85
N THR A 125 -22.01 -21.69 -4.87
CA THR A 125 -23.29 -22.29 -4.44
C THR A 125 -23.85 -21.67 -3.16
N SER A 126 -23.28 -20.55 -2.70
CA SER A 126 -23.72 -19.86 -1.49
C SER A 126 -25.20 -19.42 -1.61
N ALA A 127 -25.93 -19.50 -0.50
CA ALA A 127 -27.28 -18.95 -0.41
C ALA A 127 -27.26 -17.43 -0.14
N ASP A 128 -26.12 -16.86 0.29
CA ASP A 128 -25.98 -15.44 0.63
C ASP A 128 -26.07 -14.57 -0.64
N PRO A 129 -27.06 -13.65 -0.72
CA PRO A 129 -27.22 -12.79 -1.88
C PRO A 129 -26.06 -11.79 -2.08
N VAL A 130 -25.32 -11.45 -1.03
CA VAL A 130 -24.13 -10.57 -1.14
C VAL A 130 -23.03 -11.32 -1.86
N VAL A 131 -22.75 -12.56 -1.45
CA VAL A 131 -21.77 -13.44 -2.09
C VAL A 131 -22.12 -13.70 -3.55
N LYS A 132 -23.39 -14.02 -3.83
CA LYS A 132 -23.85 -14.27 -5.20
C LYS A 132 -23.63 -13.07 -6.12
N ARG A 133 -23.96 -11.86 -5.66
CA ARG A 133 -23.72 -10.64 -6.43
C ARG A 133 -22.23 -10.37 -6.61
N LEU A 134 -21.44 -10.54 -5.56
CA LEU A 134 -19.99 -10.33 -5.62
C LEU A 134 -19.33 -11.26 -6.66
N LEU A 135 -19.69 -12.53 -6.65
CA LEU A 135 -19.08 -13.52 -7.55
C LEU A 135 -19.75 -13.61 -8.93
N GLY A 136 -20.78 -12.78 -9.19
CA GLY A 136 -21.46 -12.72 -10.48
C GLY A 136 -22.41 -13.89 -10.77
N VAL A 137 -22.79 -14.67 -9.74
CA VAL A 137 -23.82 -15.73 -9.83
C VAL A 137 -25.20 -15.11 -10.05
N GLU A 138 -25.42 -13.94 -9.47
CA GLU A 138 -26.63 -13.13 -9.64
C GLU A 138 -26.24 -11.67 -9.94
N GLY A 139 -27.11 -10.97 -10.71
CA GLY A 139 -26.90 -9.57 -11.06
C GLY A 139 -26.09 -9.36 -12.33
N GLU A 140 -25.83 -8.09 -12.66
CA GLU A 140 -25.23 -7.68 -13.94
C GLU A 140 -24.08 -6.67 -13.72
N MET A 141 -23.35 -6.77 -12.61
CA MET A 141 -22.30 -5.80 -12.26
C MET A 141 -21.20 -5.77 -13.31
N GLY A 142 -20.71 -6.94 -13.72
CA GLY A 142 -19.70 -7.04 -14.76
C GLY A 142 -20.16 -6.48 -16.10
N ALA A 143 -21.38 -6.82 -16.53
CA ALA A 143 -21.93 -6.34 -17.79
C ALA A 143 -22.02 -4.79 -17.84
N LYS A 144 -22.34 -4.13 -16.73
CA LYS A 144 -22.36 -2.67 -16.63
C LYS A 144 -20.98 -2.02 -16.78
N LEU A 145 -19.92 -2.75 -16.45
CA LEU A 145 -18.53 -2.35 -16.65
C LEU A 145 -17.99 -2.79 -18.03
N GLY A 146 -18.81 -3.51 -18.83
CA GLY A 146 -18.38 -4.11 -20.09
C GLY A 146 -17.45 -5.31 -19.91
N LEU A 147 -17.58 -6.01 -18.76
CA LEU A 147 -16.86 -7.22 -18.39
C LEU A 147 -17.83 -8.41 -18.28
N SER A 148 -17.31 -9.62 -18.11
CA SER A 148 -18.13 -10.77 -17.70
C SER A 148 -18.69 -10.55 -16.30
N ASN A 149 -19.89 -11.08 -15.98
CA ASN A 149 -20.48 -10.89 -14.65
C ASN A 149 -19.66 -11.57 -13.57
N ASP A 150 -18.90 -12.60 -13.87
CA ASP A 150 -18.02 -13.34 -12.97
C ASP A 150 -16.62 -12.70 -12.82
N PHE A 151 -16.40 -11.46 -13.27
CA PHE A 151 -15.06 -10.87 -13.27
C PHE A 151 -14.41 -10.85 -11.87
N LEU A 152 -15.15 -10.57 -10.80
CA LEU A 152 -14.62 -10.60 -9.44
C LEU A 152 -14.31 -12.03 -8.96
N TYR A 153 -15.14 -13.02 -9.34
CA TYR A 153 -14.76 -14.42 -9.13
C TYR A 153 -13.41 -14.74 -9.79
N GLN A 154 -13.23 -14.32 -11.06
CA GLN A 154 -11.96 -14.53 -11.77
C GLN A 154 -10.79 -13.81 -11.11
N VAL A 155 -10.98 -12.58 -10.63
CA VAL A 155 -9.97 -11.83 -9.89
C VAL A 155 -9.57 -12.59 -8.63
N VAL A 156 -10.55 -12.96 -7.77
CA VAL A 156 -10.26 -13.66 -6.53
C VAL A 156 -9.62 -15.04 -6.79
N LYS A 157 -10.11 -15.76 -7.79
CA LYS A 157 -9.58 -17.08 -8.16
C LYS A 157 -8.11 -17.05 -8.58
N GLN A 158 -7.73 -16.04 -9.36
CA GLN A 158 -6.40 -15.94 -9.97
C GLN A 158 -5.40 -15.14 -9.13
N VAL A 159 -5.87 -14.08 -8.47
CA VAL A 159 -5.01 -13.13 -7.75
C VAL A 159 -5.20 -13.22 -6.24
N GLY A 160 -6.36 -13.69 -5.77
CA GLY A 160 -6.73 -13.70 -4.37
C GLY A 160 -7.51 -12.45 -3.96
N ASN A 161 -7.93 -12.41 -2.71
CA ASN A 161 -8.52 -11.25 -2.07
C ASN A 161 -7.44 -10.19 -1.73
N TYR A 162 -7.84 -9.04 -1.16
CA TYR A 162 -6.91 -7.96 -0.84
C TYR A 162 -5.84 -8.40 0.16
N GLY A 163 -6.20 -9.15 1.20
CA GLY A 163 -5.27 -9.68 2.20
C GLY A 163 -4.24 -10.63 1.61
N GLU A 164 -4.66 -11.54 0.71
CA GLU A 164 -3.74 -12.45 0.01
C GLU A 164 -2.78 -11.68 -0.90
N ALA A 165 -3.28 -10.65 -1.61
CA ALA A 165 -2.45 -9.79 -2.44
C ALA A 165 -1.43 -9.01 -1.61
N TYR A 166 -1.85 -8.43 -0.48
CA TYR A 166 -0.96 -7.74 0.45
C TYR A 166 0.11 -8.69 1.02
N ALA A 167 -0.31 -9.83 1.55
CA ALA A 167 0.59 -10.81 2.17
C ALA A 167 1.68 -11.26 1.21
N ARG A 168 1.31 -11.54 -0.04
CA ARG A 168 2.25 -12.00 -1.08
C ARG A 168 3.26 -10.93 -1.50
N ASN A 169 2.87 -9.65 -1.52
CA ASN A 169 3.70 -8.58 -2.06
C ASN A 169 4.48 -7.80 -0.99
N LEU A 170 3.91 -7.57 0.18
CA LEU A 170 4.49 -6.72 1.22
C LEU A 170 4.52 -7.39 2.61
N GLY A 171 3.82 -8.50 2.78
CA GLY A 171 3.53 -9.11 4.07
C GLY A 171 4.74 -9.56 4.88
N PRO A 172 4.49 -10.05 6.10
CA PRO A 172 5.55 -10.45 7.04
C PRO A 172 6.51 -11.50 6.52
N ASP A 173 6.05 -12.37 5.62
CA ASP A 173 6.83 -13.46 5.04
C ASP A 173 7.64 -13.02 3.80
N THR A 174 7.52 -11.77 3.39
CA THR A 174 8.31 -11.17 2.31
C THR A 174 9.60 -10.54 2.87
N PRO A 175 10.58 -10.24 2.03
CA PRO A 175 11.76 -9.47 2.47
C PRO A 175 11.43 -8.12 3.10
N TYR A 176 10.26 -7.56 2.78
CA TYR A 176 9.80 -6.26 3.28
C TYR A 176 9.25 -6.32 4.70
N LYS A 177 8.70 -7.47 5.12
CA LYS A 177 8.21 -7.75 6.48
C LYS A 177 7.23 -6.70 7.02
N LEU A 178 6.33 -6.20 6.18
CA LEU A 178 5.34 -5.20 6.58
C LEU A 178 4.08 -5.87 7.15
N ALA A 179 3.71 -5.46 8.37
CA ALA A 179 2.38 -5.74 8.89
C ALA A 179 1.32 -4.88 8.17
N ARG A 180 0.07 -5.37 8.14
CA ARG A 180 -1.07 -4.66 7.51
C ARG A 180 -1.26 -3.24 8.07
N GLY A 181 -1.24 -3.11 9.39
CA GLY A 181 -1.44 -1.81 10.04
C GLY A 181 -2.78 -1.20 9.66
N GLN A 182 -2.76 -0.02 9.03
CA GLN A 182 -3.97 0.69 8.61
C GLN A 182 -4.60 0.15 7.30
N ASN A 183 -4.03 -0.88 6.71
CA ASN A 183 -4.59 -1.59 5.55
C ASN A 183 -5.37 -2.84 5.94
N ASP A 184 -5.67 -2.99 7.23
CA ASP A 184 -6.41 -4.12 7.78
C ASP A 184 -7.92 -3.87 7.74
#